data_6de233fa5da08921fcc31e710b7186fb
#
_entry.id   6de233fa5da08921fcc31e710b7186fb
#
_cell.length_a   1.000
_cell.length_b   1.000
_cell.length_c   1.000
_cell.angle_alpha   90.00
_cell.angle_beta   90.00
_cell.angle_gamma   90.00
#
_symmetry.space_group_name_H-M   'P 1'
#
loop_
_entity.id
_entity.type
_entity.pdbx_description
1 polymer ?
#
loop_
_entity_poly.entity_id
_entity_poly.type
_entity_poly.pdbx_seq_one_letter_code
_entity_poly.pdbx_strand_id
1 'polypeptide(L)'
;MKFSKSLPTSTHRPFSRSLFAGLALLLIGLITLSERSYAERIKDIAMVEGARSNQLVGFGLVVGLDGTGDQVTQTPFTIQAARSMLQQFGVNLPPGVNPQTKNMASVIVTAELPAFGKPGQKLDVTVSSLGNAGSLRGGELLLTQLKGGNGQVYAVAQGSLVVSGFGAEGNDGSRIQVNTKAAGRIPNGAIIEREVATSISDGSNTVRFLLHEADFSTAR
;
A
#
# COMPACT_ATOMS: atom_id res chain seq x y z
N MET A 1 29.81 -20.95 -99.45
CA MET A 1 30.70 -20.83 -98.28
C MET A 1 29.89 -20.19 -97.17
N LYS A 2 29.43 -21.00 -96.14
CA LYS A 2 28.71 -20.52 -94.90
C LYS A 2 29.61 -20.74 -93.73
N PHE A 3 30.08 -19.69 -93.13
CA PHE A 3 30.79 -19.72 -91.84
C PHE A 3 29.78 -19.63 -90.76
N SER A 4 29.65 -20.68 -89.96
CA SER A 4 28.90 -20.70 -88.70
C SER A 4 29.87 -20.32 -87.60
N LYS A 5 29.53 -19.23 -86.86
CA LYS A 5 30.27 -18.74 -85.71
C LYS A 5 29.55 -19.21 -84.42
N SER A 6 30.13 -20.17 -83.75
CA SER A 6 29.65 -20.67 -82.47
C SER A 6 30.02 -19.70 -81.37
N LEU A 7 29.06 -19.25 -80.60
CA LEU A 7 29.19 -18.44 -79.35
C LEU A 7 29.56 -19.35 -78.13
N PRO A 8 30.46 -18.89 -77.28
CA PRO A 8 30.79 -19.69 -76.05
C PRO A 8 29.67 -19.54 -75.04
N THR A 9 29.19 -20.69 -74.49
CA THR A 9 28.27 -20.79 -73.37
C THR A 9 28.96 -20.41 -72.06
N SER A 10 28.48 -19.34 -71.43
CA SER A 10 28.87 -18.90 -70.12
C SER A 10 28.34 -19.91 -69.08
N THR A 11 29.20 -20.64 -68.43
CA THR A 11 28.89 -21.50 -67.30
C THR A 11 28.76 -20.65 -66.04
N HIS A 12 27.55 -20.24 -65.67
CA HIS A 12 27.23 -19.75 -64.33
C HIS A 12 27.36 -20.89 -63.31
N ARG A 13 28.41 -20.87 -62.52
CA ARG A 13 28.52 -21.73 -61.32
C ARG A 13 27.45 -21.32 -60.33
N PRO A 14 26.57 -22.21 -59.84
CA PRO A 14 25.61 -21.87 -58.80
C PRO A 14 26.40 -21.61 -57.53
N PHE A 15 26.44 -20.39 -57.06
CA PHE A 15 27.00 -19.98 -55.78
C PHE A 15 26.25 -20.76 -54.73
N SER A 16 26.96 -21.60 -53.96
CA SER A 16 26.39 -22.74 -53.23
C SER A 16 25.40 -22.29 -52.17
N ARG A 17 24.16 -22.69 -52.30
CA ARG A 17 23.06 -22.56 -51.30
C ARG A 17 23.47 -23.04 -49.92
N SER A 18 24.46 -23.92 -49.79
CA SER A 18 25.03 -24.43 -48.56
C SER A 18 25.79 -23.36 -47.76
N LEU A 19 26.44 -22.40 -48.41
CA LEU A 19 27.12 -21.28 -47.70
C LEU A 19 26.14 -20.31 -47.03
N PHE A 20 25.02 -20.02 -47.67
CA PHE A 20 23.96 -19.19 -47.11
C PHE A 20 23.23 -19.90 -45.96
N ALA A 21 22.99 -21.22 -46.06
CA ALA A 21 22.38 -22.00 -45.00
C ALA A 21 23.30 -22.09 -43.77
N GLY A 22 24.60 -22.23 -43.97
CA GLY A 22 25.58 -22.22 -42.90
C GLY A 22 25.68 -20.87 -42.16
N LEU A 23 25.68 -19.77 -42.91
CA LEU A 23 25.71 -18.41 -42.39
C LEU A 23 24.42 -18.08 -41.59
N ALA A 24 23.25 -18.51 -42.11
CA ALA A 24 21.97 -18.33 -41.44
C ALA A 24 21.87 -19.13 -40.12
N LEU A 25 22.37 -20.36 -40.09
CA LEU A 25 22.45 -21.17 -38.85
C LEU A 25 23.40 -20.56 -37.83
N LEU A 26 24.53 -19.98 -38.28
CA LEU A 26 25.46 -19.32 -37.38
C LEU A 26 24.91 -18.02 -36.79
N LEU A 27 24.14 -17.23 -37.60
CA LEU A 27 23.42 -16.05 -37.14
C LEU A 27 22.31 -16.39 -36.15
N ILE A 28 21.53 -17.46 -36.37
CA ILE A 28 20.52 -17.94 -35.44
C ILE A 28 21.16 -18.42 -34.14
N GLY A 29 22.27 -19.11 -34.19
CA GLY A 29 23.06 -19.54 -33.03
C GLY A 29 23.57 -18.35 -32.19
N LEU A 30 24.00 -17.24 -32.84
CA LEU A 30 24.42 -16.02 -32.12
C LEU A 30 23.26 -15.31 -31.41
N ILE A 31 22.07 -15.33 -32.01
CA ILE A 31 20.87 -14.71 -31.39
C ILE A 31 20.37 -15.51 -30.19
N THR A 32 20.52 -16.84 -30.18
CA THR A 32 20.11 -17.69 -29.06
C THR A 32 21.05 -17.64 -27.86
N LEU A 33 22.29 -17.18 -28.06
CA LEU A 33 23.30 -16.99 -26.99
C LEU A 33 23.19 -15.64 -26.27
N SER A 34 22.20 -14.80 -26.61
CA SER A 34 21.91 -13.60 -25.84
C SER A 34 21.33 -13.99 -24.47
N GLU A 35 22.20 -14.32 -23.55
CA GLU A 35 21.83 -14.45 -22.14
C GLU A 35 21.17 -13.15 -21.72
N ARG A 36 19.90 -13.23 -21.29
CA ARG A 36 19.21 -12.09 -20.68
C ARG A 36 19.89 -11.83 -19.35
N SER A 37 20.88 -10.94 -19.34
CA SER A 37 21.42 -10.42 -18.10
C SER A 37 20.32 -9.62 -17.42
N TYR A 38 19.68 -10.23 -16.43
CA TYR A 38 18.78 -9.53 -15.53
C TYR A 38 19.67 -8.73 -14.56
N ALA A 39 19.79 -7.44 -14.84
CA ALA A 39 20.38 -6.54 -13.86
C ALA A 39 19.37 -6.34 -12.72
N GLU A 40 19.52 -7.07 -11.64
CA GLU A 40 18.74 -6.86 -10.43
C GLU A 40 19.17 -5.54 -9.79
N ARG A 41 18.19 -4.73 -9.38
CA ARG A 41 18.47 -3.47 -8.70
C ARG A 41 18.76 -3.77 -7.22
N ILE A 42 19.70 -3.06 -6.62
CA ILE A 42 20.07 -3.22 -5.20
C ILE A 42 18.82 -3.20 -4.30
N LYS A 43 17.83 -2.38 -4.59
CA LYS A 43 16.57 -2.30 -3.83
C LYS A 43 15.74 -3.59 -3.85
N ASP A 44 15.95 -4.46 -4.84
CA ASP A 44 15.18 -5.69 -5.01
C ASP A 44 15.81 -6.84 -4.20
N ILE A 45 17.10 -6.73 -3.85
CA ILE A 45 17.86 -7.73 -3.11
C ILE A 45 18.26 -7.31 -1.69
N ALA A 46 18.27 -6.00 -1.41
CA ALA A 46 18.72 -5.47 -0.13
C ALA A 46 17.97 -4.20 0.27
N MET A 47 17.90 -3.97 1.57
CA MET A 47 17.46 -2.71 2.17
C MET A 47 18.63 -2.03 2.88
N VAL A 48 18.56 -0.70 3.03
CA VAL A 48 19.54 0.05 3.83
C VAL A 48 19.25 -0.22 5.30
N GLU A 49 20.29 -0.59 6.07
CA GLU A 49 20.19 -0.77 7.52
C GLU A 49 19.70 0.54 8.17
N GLY A 50 18.73 0.41 9.11
CA GLY A 50 18.10 1.57 9.76
C GLY A 50 16.93 2.17 9.00
N ALA A 51 16.78 1.93 7.69
CA ALA A 51 15.65 2.39 6.90
C ALA A 51 14.46 1.42 7.02
N ARG A 52 13.65 1.56 8.06
CA ARG A 52 12.45 0.75 8.25
C ARG A 52 11.20 1.61 8.35
N SER A 53 10.09 1.13 7.82
CA SER A 53 8.79 1.71 8.11
C SER A 53 8.33 1.33 9.53
N ASN A 54 7.53 2.20 10.14
CA ASN A 54 6.98 1.97 11.47
C ASN A 54 5.46 1.97 11.38
N GLN A 55 4.82 0.96 11.97
CA GLN A 55 3.37 0.90 12.03
C GLN A 55 2.86 1.83 13.13
N LEU A 56 1.89 2.65 12.78
CA LEU A 56 1.19 3.54 13.70
C LEU A 56 -0.22 3.03 13.91
N VAL A 57 -0.70 3.14 15.15
CA VAL A 57 -2.06 2.76 15.53
C VAL A 57 -2.68 3.84 16.41
N GLY A 58 -3.97 4.07 16.23
CA GLY A 58 -4.76 4.99 17.06
C GLY A 58 -6.17 4.45 17.28
N PHE A 59 -6.80 4.93 18.35
CA PHE A 59 -8.21 4.76 18.61
C PHE A 59 -8.92 6.05 18.27
N GLY A 60 -9.95 6.01 17.44
CA GLY A 60 -10.70 7.17 16.97
C GLY A 60 -12.20 6.98 17.00
N LEU A 61 -12.90 8.07 16.69
CA LEU A 61 -14.34 8.09 16.47
C LEU A 61 -14.62 8.56 15.04
N VAL A 62 -15.49 7.84 14.36
CA VAL A 62 -16.11 8.24 13.09
C VAL A 62 -17.51 8.75 13.39
N VAL A 63 -17.86 9.89 12.82
CA VAL A 63 -19.17 10.54 12.97
C VAL A 63 -19.83 10.72 11.61
N GLY A 64 -21.09 11.12 11.60
CA GLY A 64 -21.85 11.36 10.36
C GLY A 64 -22.36 10.09 9.68
N LEU A 65 -22.42 8.97 10.42
CA LEU A 65 -22.98 7.71 9.93
C LEU A 65 -24.51 7.77 9.96
N ASP A 66 -25.15 7.51 8.81
CA ASP A 66 -26.62 7.54 8.69
C ASP A 66 -27.25 6.27 9.28
N GLY A 67 -27.35 6.23 10.62
CA GLY A 67 -27.94 5.12 11.36
C GLY A 67 -27.16 3.81 11.33
N THR A 68 -25.99 3.78 10.68
CA THR A 68 -25.18 2.56 10.51
C THR A 68 -24.02 2.44 11.52
N GLY A 69 -23.96 3.35 12.48
CA GLY A 69 -22.94 3.36 13.55
C GLY A 69 -23.17 2.29 14.61
N ASP A 70 -22.45 2.43 15.72
CA ASP A 70 -22.44 1.48 16.81
C ASP A 70 -23.77 1.49 17.59
N GLN A 71 -24.21 0.31 18.03
CA GLN A 71 -25.38 0.17 18.89
C GLN A 71 -24.99 0.36 20.36
N VAL A 72 -25.69 1.27 21.03
CA VAL A 72 -25.41 1.70 22.41
C VAL A 72 -25.30 0.56 23.41
N THR A 73 -26.16 -0.45 23.27
CA THR A 73 -26.24 -1.56 24.23
C THR A 73 -25.08 -2.53 24.19
N GLN A 74 -24.34 -2.56 23.06
CA GLN A 74 -23.28 -3.53 22.82
C GLN A 74 -21.87 -2.91 22.79
N THR A 75 -21.78 -1.58 22.71
CA THR A 75 -20.50 -0.85 22.58
C THR A 75 -20.39 0.28 23.61
N PRO A 76 -20.26 -0.03 24.92
CA PRO A 76 -20.20 0.99 25.98
C PRO A 76 -18.97 1.90 25.84
N PHE A 77 -17.88 1.41 25.26
CA PHE A 77 -16.67 2.20 25.00
C PHE A 77 -16.88 3.33 23.96
N THR A 78 -17.80 3.14 23.01
CA THR A 78 -18.16 4.21 22.04
C THR A 78 -18.86 5.37 22.75
N ILE A 79 -19.73 5.07 23.69
CA ILE A 79 -20.41 6.09 24.52
C ILE A 79 -19.38 6.83 25.38
N GLN A 80 -18.48 6.11 26.01
CA GLN A 80 -17.45 6.72 26.86
C GLN A 80 -16.52 7.61 26.04
N ALA A 81 -16.08 7.16 24.86
CA ALA A 81 -15.25 7.95 23.97
C ALA A 81 -15.96 9.23 23.50
N ALA A 82 -17.25 9.13 23.12
CA ALA A 82 -18.07 10.26 22.74
C ALA A 82 -18.22 11.28 23.89
N ARG A 83 -18.44 10.82 25.11
CA ARG A 83 -18.52 11.70 26.30
C ARG A 83 -17.19 12.40 26.55
N SER A 84 -16.08 11.68 26.53
CA SER A 84 -14.75 12.25 26.75
C SER A 84 -14.43 13.32 25.71
N MET A 85 -14.81 13.08 24.45
CA MET A 85 -14.62 14.04 23.37
C MET A 85 -15.48 15.30 23.58
N LEU A 86 -16.77 15.15 23.92
CA LEU A 86 -17.65 16.29 24.20
C LEU A 86 -17.13 17.12 25.37
N GLN A 87 -16.60 16.48 26.41
CA GLN A 87 -15.98 17.16 27.53
C GLN A 87 -14.76 17.99 27.11
N GLN A 88 -13.93 17.48 26.18
CA GLN A 88 -12.80 18.25 25.62
C GLN A 88 -13.26 19.49 24.86
N PHE A 89 -14.46 19.46 24.28
CA PHE A 89 -15.08 20.64 23.64
C PHE A 89 -15.88 21.51 24.62
N GLY A 90 -15.80 21.23 25.93
CA GLY A 90 -16.52 22.02 26.96
C GLY A 90 -17.98 21.63 27.13
N VAL A 91 -18.47 20.57 26.48
CA VAL A 91 -19.85 20.08 26.61
C VAL A 91 -19.91 19.02 27.69
N ASN A 92 -20.55 19.34 28.82
CA ASN A 92 -20.75 18.39 29.91
C ASN A 92 -22.16 17.77 29.82
N LEU A 93 -22.22 16.46 29.61
CA LEU A 93 -23.48 15.72 29.63
C LEU A 93 -23.87 15.37 31.07
N PRO A 94 -25.14 15.59 31.47
CA PRO A 94 -25.63 15.17 32.77
C PRO A 94 -25.47 13.65 32.99
N PRO A 95 -25.35 13.20 34.24
CA PRO A 95 -25.36 11.77 34.56
C PRO A 95 -26.63 11.10 34.03
N GLY A 96 -26.47 9.93 33.40
CA GLY A 96 -27.60 9.16 32.85
C GLY A 96 -28.01 9.51 31.40
N VAL A 97 -27.57 10.65 30.87
CA VAL A 97 -27.79 10.99 29.45
C VAL A 97 -26.76 10.26 28.59
N ASN A 98 -27.22 9.39 27.70
CA ASN A 98 -26.37 8.71 26.72
C ASN A 98 -26.56 9.33 25.34
N PRO A 99 -25.48 9.75 24.66
CA PRO A 99 -25.57 10.18 23.29
C PRO A 99 -26.06 9.02 22.40
N GLN A 100 -26.86 9.34 21.39
CA GLN A 100 -27.30 8.38 20.40
C GLN A 100 -26.10 8.00 19.52
N THR A 101 -25.62 6.77 19.61
CA THR A 101 -24.39 6.34 18.90
C THR A 101 -24.64 5.81 17.50
N LYS A 102 -25.89 5.70 17.04
CA LYS A 102 -26.22 5.23 15.68
C LYS A 102 -25.54 6.00 14.55
N ASN A 103 -25.15 7.25 14.83
CA ASN A 103 -24.48 8.10 13.86
C ASN A 103 -22.97 8.19 14.08
N MET A 104 -22.41 7.37 15.00
CA MET A 104 -20.98 7.34 15.29
C MET A 104 -20.50 5.90 15.52
N ALA A 105 -19.22 5.68 15.30
CA ALA A 105 -18.57 4.39 15.53
C ALA A 105 -17.18 4.56 16.10
N SER A 106 -16.83 3.69 17.03
CA SER A 106 -15.44 3.54 17.47
C SER A 106 -14.64 2.77 16.45
N VAL A 107 -13.45 3.27 16.15
CA VAL A 107 -12.59 2.72 15.11
C VAL A 107 -11.15 2.58 15.57
N ILE A 108 -10.47 1.59 15.01
CA ILE A 108 -9.02 1.50 15.00
C ILE A 108 -8.53 2.15 13.70
N VAL A 109 -7.53 2.99 13.85
CA VAL A 109 -6.91 3.76 12.78
C VAL A 109 -5.47 3.32 12.66
N THR A 110 -5.06 2.93 11.47
CA THR A 110 -3.69 2.48 11.20
C THR A 110 -3.09 3.27 10.05
N ALA A 111 -1.80 3.56 10.16
CA ALA A 111 -1.01 4.16 9.10
C ALA A 111 0.41 3.61 9.12
N GLU A 112 1.08 3.67 8.00
CA GLU A 112 2.48 3.31 7.88
C GLU A 112 3.32 4.59 7.79
N LEU A 113 4.21 4.77 8.77
CA LEU A 113 5.19 5.85 8.77
C LEU A 113 6.42 5.39 8.00
N PRO A 114 6.70 5.94 6.82
CA PRO A 114 7.85 5.53 6.03
C PRO A 114 9.16 5.91 6.72
N ALA A 115 10.23 5.20 6.38
CA ALA A 115 11.57 5.61 6.75
C ALA A 115 11.82 7.06 6.26
N PHE A 116 12.45 7.86 7.11
CA PHE A 116 12.76 9.28 6.82
C PHE A 116 11.53 10.20 6.64
N GLY A 117 10.35 9.76 7.10
CA GLY A 117 9.17 10.61 7.11
C GLY A 117 9.41 11.89 7.92
N LYS A 118 9.14 13.06 7.33
CA LYS A 118 9.34 14.36 7.95
C LYS A 118 8.03 14.97 8.44
N PRO A 119 8.05 15.77 9.51
CA PRO A 119 6.89 16.52 9.97
C PRO A 119 6.26 17.33 8.83
N GLY A 120 4.92 17.31 8.77
CA GLY A 120 4.13 17.94 7.72
C GLY A 120 3.86 17.06 6.49
N GLN A 121 4.52 15.92 6.32
CA GLN A 121 4.19 14.98 5.26
C GLN A 121 2.88 14.24 5.56
N LYS A 122 2.14 13.92 4.50
CA LYS A 122 0.86 13.24 4.58
C LYS A 122 1.00 11.73 4.40
N LEU A 123 0.18 10.99 5.12
CA LEU A 123 0.09 9.53 5.08
C LEU A 123 -1.32 9.10 4.75
N ASP A 124 -1.43 7.99 4.04
CA ASP A 124 -2.70 7.28 3.88
C ASP A 124 -3.07 6.57 5.18
N VAL A 125 -4.35 6.58 5.48
CA VAL A 125 -4.88 6.00 6.71
C VAL A 125 -5.89 4.93 6.38
N THR A 126 -5.82 3.82 7.09
CA THR A 126 -6.85 2.78 7.08
C THR A 126 -7.64 2.86 8.39
N VAL A 127 -8.95 2.84 8.27
CA VAL A 127 -9.89 2.94 9.39
C VAL A 127 -10.77 1.71 9.41
N SER A 128 -10.85 1.04 10.55
CA SER A 128 -11.65 -0.19 10.71
C SER A 128 -12.51 -0.09 11.97
N SER A 129 -13.78 -0.48 11.86
CA SER A 129 -14.71 -0.48 13.00
C SER A 129 -14.23 -1.44 14.08
N LEU A 130 -14.20 -0.97 15.32
CA LEU A 130 -13.92 -1.77 16.50
C LEU A 130 -15.21 -2.31 17.14
N GLY A 131 -16.32 -1.62 16.92
CA GLY A 131 -17.63 -1.95 17.43
C GLY A 131 -18.46 -2.82 16.50
N ASN A 132 -19.75 -2.57 16.47
CA ASN A 132 -20.71 -3.29 15.67
C ASN A 132 -21.36 -2.41 14.59
N ALA A 133 -20.68 -1.35 14.15
CA ALA A 133 -21.14 -0.50 13.07
C ALA A 133 -21.35 -1.30 11.79
N GLY A 134 -22.53 -1.19 11.20
CA GLY A 134 -22.88 -1.89 9.96
C GLY A 134 -22.18 -1.33 8.73
N SER A 135 -21.82 -0.03 8.75
CA SER A 135 -21.11 0.64 7.67
C SER A 135 -20.45 1.92 8.17
N LEU A 136 -19.25 2.22 7.64
CA LEU A 136 -18.55 3.50 7.85
C LEU A 136 -18.71 4.47 6.68
N ARG A 137 -19.57 4.14 5.71
CA ARG A 137 -19.77 4.97 4.51
C ARG A 137 -20.33 6.34 4.87
N GLY A 138 -19.77 7.39 4.25
CA GLY A 138 -20.17 8.77 4.49
C GLY A 138 -19.68 9.35 5.81
N GLY A 139 -19.00 8.55 6.63
CA GLY A 139 -18.47 9.01 7.90
C GLY A 139 -17.19 9.84 7.77
N GLU A 140 -16.94 10.64 8.79
CA GLU A 140 -15.75 11.45 8.96
C GLU A 140 -15.01 11.04 10.23
N LEU A 141 -13.72 10.76 10.11
CA LEU A 141 -12.85 10.48 11.22
C LEU A 141 -12.52 11.78 11.96
N LEU A 142 -12.81 11.84 13.23
CA LEU A 142 -12.40 12.94 14.10
C LEU A 142 -10.91 12.86 14.41
N LEU A 143 -10.35 14.00 14.85
CA LEU A 143 -8.93 14.11 15.17
C LEU A 143 -8.45 12.97 16.06
N THR A 144 -7.56 12.16 15.52
CA THR A 144 -7.08 10.91 16.13
C THR A 144 -5.58 10.88 16.17
N GLN A 145 -5.02 10.70 17.36
CA GLN A 145 -3.58 10.53 17.55
C GLN A 145 -3.14 9.13 17.14
N LEU A 146 -2.12 9.02 16.30
CA LEU A 146 -1.50 7.77 15.88
C LEU A 146 -0.19 7.57 16.64
N LYS A 147 -0.10 6.45 17.35
CA LYS A 147 1.03 6.10 18.21
C LYS A 147 1.84 4.97 17.60
N GLY A 148 3.15 5.04 17.76
CA GLY A 148 4.05 3.93 17.47
C GLY A 148 4.10 2.90 18.60
N GLY A 149 4.84 1.81 18.41
CA GLY A 149 5.00 0.73 19.39
C GLY A 149 5.60 1.15 20.72
N ASN A 150 6.25 2.30 20.80
CA ASN A 150 6.78 2.91 22.03
C ASN A 150 5.75 3.79 22.77
N GLY A 151 4.49 3.86 22.30
CA GLY A 151 3.42 4.67 22.89
C GLY A 151 3.48 6.17 22.58
N GLN A 152 4.50 6.66 21.87
CA GLN A 152 4.62 8.07 21.49
C GLN A 152 3.74 8.38 20.26
N VAL A 153 3.20 9.61 20.22
CA VAL A 153 2.44 10.12 19.08
C VAL A 153 3.40 10.56 17.98
N TYR A 154 3.20 10.03 16.77
CA TYR A 154 4.00 10.38 15.59
C TYR A 154 3.21 11.06 14.49
N ALA A 155 1.92 10.83 14.42
CA ALA A 155 1.05 11.45 13.43
C ALA A 155 -0.34 11.72 14.01
N VAL A 156 -1.08 12.58 13.34
CA VAL A 156 -2.47 12.89 13.65
C VAL A 156 -3.31 12.69 12.41
N ALA A 157 -4.42 11.94 12.54
CA ALA A 157 -5.31 11.59 11.45
C ALA A 157 -6.67 12.25 11.60
N GLN A 158 -7.22 12.70 10.47
CA GLN A 158 -8.58 13.25 10.36
C GLN A 158 -9.04 13.23 8.90
N GLY A 159 -10.34 13.13 8.66
CA GLY A 159 -10.92 13.32 7.33
C GLY A 159 -12.04 12.37 6.96
N SER A 160 -12.59 12.56 5.77
CA SER A 160 -13.72 11.80 5.26
C SER A 160 -13.29 10.42 4.75
N LEU A 161 -14.05 9.39 5.11
CA LEU A 161 -13.76 8.01 4.75
C LEU A 161 -14.21 7.68 3.33
N VAL A 162 -13.34 7.03 2.58
CA VAL A 162 -13.67 6.37 1.33
C VAL A 162 -13.86 4.88 1.61
N VAL A 163 -15.09 4.39 1.51
CA VAL A 163 -15.48 3.00 1.72
C VAL A 163 -15.82 2.35 0.39
N SER A 164 -15.04 1.37 -0.04
CA SER A 164 -15.20 0.68 -1.32
C SER A 164 -16.21 -0.47 -1.30
N GLY A 165 -16.66 -0.91 -0.11
CA GLY A 165 -17.66 -1.97 0.02
C GLY A 165 -19.07 -1.51 -0.35
N PHE A 166 -19.80 -2.35 -1.09
CA PHE A 166 -21.24 -2.18 -1.26
C PHE A 166 -21.96 -3.50 -0.95
N GLY A 167 -23.22 -3.40 -0.58
CA GLY A 167 -24.09 -4.56 -0.41
C GLY A 167 -25.49 -4.16 -0.74
N ALA A 168 -26.20 -5.05 -1.41
CA ALA A 168 -27.63 -4.94 -1.66
C ALA A 168 -28.34 -6.13 -1.00
N GLU A 169 -29.47 -5.87 -0.40
CA GLU A 169 -30.34 -6.86 0.23
C GLU A 169 -31.64 -6.88 -0.56
N GLY A 170 -31.98 -8.04 -1.11
CA GLY A 170 -33.24 -8.23 -1.82
C GLY A 170 -34.40 -8.46 -0.87
N ASN A 171 -35.61 -8.15 -1.29
CA ASN A 171 -36.85 -8.36 -0.51
C ASN A 171 -37.15 -9.84 -0.23
N ASP A 172 -36.46 -10.73 -0.92
CA ASP A 172 -36.53 -12.20 -0.81
C ASP A 172 -35.52 -12.79 0.18
N GLY A 173 -34.76 -11.93 0.91
CA GLY A 173 -33.70 -12.35 1.83
C GLY A 173 -32.37 -12.66 1.15
N SER A 174 -32.26 -12.49 -0.17
CA SER A 174 -30.98 -12.61 -0.87
C SER A 174 -30.08 -11.41 -0.51
N ARG A 175 -28.80 -11.70 -0.17
CA ARG A 175 -27.82 -10.69 0.20
C ARG A 175 -26.58 -10.81 -0.66
N ILE A 176 -26.27 -9.77 -1.40
CA ILE A 176 -24.99 -9.64 -2.10
C ILE A 176 -24.14 -8.60 -1.37
N GLN A 177 -23.00 -9.02 -0.88
CA GLN A 177 -22.03 -8.12 -0.25
C GLN A 177 -20.68 -8.26 -0.95
N VAL A 178 -20.17 -7.14 -1.47
CA VAL A 178 -18.84 -7.06 -2.08
C VAL A 178 -17.99 -6.16 -1.20
N ASN A 179 -16.91 -6.71 -0.66
CA ASN A 179 -16.01 -6.09 0.31
C ASN A 179 -16.69 -5.71 1.64
N THR A 180 -15.88 -5.36 2.63
CA THR A 180 -16.41 -4.94 3.93
C THR A 180 -16.83 -3.47 3.89
N LYS A 181 -17.98 -3.17 4.50
CA LYS A 181 -18.45 -1.79 4.71
C LYS A 181 -17.92 -1.22 6.04
N ALA A 182 -17.39 -2.07 6.91
CA ALA A 182 -16.89 -1.70 8.24
C ALA A 182 -15.43 -1.25 8.23
N ALA A 183 -14.83 -1.10 7.05
CA ALA A 183 -13.50 -0.54 6.87
C ALA A 183 -13.48 0.46 5.72
N GLY A 184 -12.62 1.46 5.83
CA GLY A 184 -12.42 2.50 4.82
C GLY A 184 -10.99 3.02 4.83
N ARG A 185 -10.67 3.87 3.86
CA ARG A 185 -9.39 4.57 3.76
C ARG A 185 -9.62 6.06 3.71
N ILE A 186 -8.64 6.81 4.21
CA ILE A 186 -8.59 8.26 4.07
C ILE A 186 -7.27 8.57 3.37
N PRO A 187 -7.28 8.81 2.04
CA PRO A 187 -6.08 9.20 1.31
C PRO A 187 -5.51 10.50 1.87
N ASN A 188 -4.22 10.53 2.16
CA ASN A 188 -3.55 11.66 2.79
C ASN A 188 -4.23 12.12 4.10
N GLY A 189 -4.84 11.20 4.84
CA GLY A 189 -5.67 11.50 6.01
C GLY A 189 -4.91 11.72 7.30
N ALA A 190 -3.60 11.45 7.34
CA ALA A 190 -2.78 11.79 8.50
C ALA A 190 -1.62 12.71 8.13
N ILE A 191 -1.18 13.48 9.10
CA ILE A 191 -0.01 14.38 9.01
C ILE A 191 1.00 13.91 10.04
N ILE A 192 2.26 13.77 9.62
CA ILE A 192 3.37 13.45 10.51
C ILE A 192 3.67 14.67 11.40
N GLU A 193 3.63 14.46 12.71
CA GLU A 193 3.97 15.48 13.72
C GLU A 193 5.40 15.33 14.23
N ARG A 194 5.89 14.08 14.24
CA ARG A 194 7.22 13.76 14.76
C ARG A 194 7.90 12.75 13.86
N GLU A 195 9.15 12.98 13.55
CA GLU A 195 9.98 11.99 12.85
C GLU A 195 10.49 10.90 13.80
N VAL A 196 10.71 9.71 13.25
CA VAL A 196 11.49 8.67 13.92
C VAL A 196 12.94 8.93 13.60
N ALA A 197 13.76 9.04 14.63
CA ALA A 197 15.20 9.18 14.46
C ALA A 197 15.73 7.91 13.73
N THR A 198 16.01 8.05 12.46
CA THR A 198 16.54 7.00 11.60
C THR A 198 17.98 7.37 11.25
N SER A 199 18.94 6.59 11.73
CA SER A 199 20.35 6.78 11.39
C SER A 199 20.73 5.78 10.30
N ILE A 200 21.16 6.27 9.14
CA ILE A 200 21.71 5.43 8.05
C ILE A 200 23.17 5.07 8.36
N SER A 201 23.85 5.87 9.19
CA SER A 201 25.24 5.70 9.55
C SER A 201 25.38 5.62 11.06
N ASP A 202 26.18 4.69 11.53
CA ASP A 202 26.55 4.54 12.95
C ASP A 202 27.71 5.47 13.36
N GLY A 203 27.95 6.53 12.60
CA GLY A 203 29.07 7.46 12.80
C GLY A 203 30.36 7.06 12.09
N SER A 204 30.38 5.91 11.41
CA SER A 204 31.56 5.38 10.73
C SER A 204 31.69 5.81 9.26
N ASN A 205 30.83 6.70 8.77
CA ASN A 205 30.74 7.13 7.36
C ASN A 205 30.52 5.96 6.37
N THR A 206 29.95 4.86 6.86
CA THR A 206 29.61 3.67 6.07
C THR A 206 28.09 3.48 6.05
N VAL A 207 27.58 2.99 4.92
CA VAL A 207 26.19 2.57 4.77
C VAL A 207 26.17 1.05 4.68
N ARG A 208 25.36 0.42 5.54
CA ARG A 208 25.19 -1.03 5.55
C ARG A 208 23.91 -1.41 4.80
N PHE A 209 24.01 -2.50 4.05
CA PHE A 209 22.87 -3.09 3.36
C PHE A 209 22.54 -4.43 4.02
N LEU A 210 21.27 -4.63 4.30
CA LEU A 210 20.73 -5.89 4.79
C LEU A 210 20.11 -6.63 3.60
N LEU A 211 20.61 -7.82 3.29
CA LEU A 211 20.01 -8.67 2.26
C LEU A 211 18.61 -9.13 2.71
N HIS A 212 17.65 -9.16 1.78
CA HIS A 212 16.32 -9.72 2.05
C HIS A 212 16.39 -11.22 2.34
N GLU A 213 17.28 -11.93 1.65
CA GLU A 213 17.62 -13.32 1.91
C GLU A 213 19.10 -13.40 2.27
N ALA A 214 19.41 -14.02 3.42
CA ALA A 214 20.77 -14.19 3.86
C ALA A 214 21.45 -15.29 3.04
N ASP A 215 22.14 -14.90 1.96
CA ASP A 215 22.93 -15.78 1.11
C ASP A 215 24.42 -15.41 1.21
N PHE A 216 25.21 -16.29 1.82
CA PHE A 216 26.65 -16.11 1.96
C PHE A 216 27.42 -16.24 0.63
N SER A 217 26.80 -16.80 -0.42
CA SER A 217 27.43 -16.92 -1.73
C SER A 217 27.41 -15.59 -2.48
N THR A 218 26.41 -14.75 -2.24
CA THR A 218 26.24 -13.44 -2.86
C THR A 218 26.99 -12.32 -2.15
N ALA A 219 27.40 -12.54 -0.89
CA ALA A 219 28.07 -11.55 -0.03
C ALA A 219 29.61 -11.51 -0.20
N ARG A 220 30.13 -11.81 -1.38
CA ARG A 220 31.59 -11.71 -1.69
C ARG A 220 31.97 -10.37 -2.27
#